data_307213f5c40fbc29ad7461a1c5724986
#
_entry.id   307213f5c40fbc29ad7461a1c5724986
#
_cell.length_a   1.000
_cell.length_b   1.000
_cell.length_c   1.000
_cell.angle_alpha   90.00
_cell.angle_beta   90.00
_cell.angle_gamma   90.00
#
_symmetry.space_group_name_H-M   'P 1'
#
loop_
_entity.id
_entity.type
_entity.pdbx_description
1 polymer ?
#
loop_
_entity_poly.entity_id
_entity_poly.type
_entity_poly.pdbx_seq_one_letter_code
_entity_poly.pdbx_strand_id
1 'polypeptide(L)'
;MKLSQIKTKEVRDRVRKSRYKKFIFAFIVLFLILIVSVCFHSYYAQQKAKKNATAKAQQKMENEYKKAKKEAEKEKTSLKPWYTYHGIAHALGGLNGKQYLNSIDGFYSNYQKGYRIFEMDLQLTSDNVLVGRHTWGDNLSDPLSKHGDPASYREFKNTKLYGRYKPTSFLDMLNAMERYKDFYLMTDSKSTDTPTVQKEFSTLVQTAKKAGKTEYLDRLIVQIYNENMYYTIKKIYPFKHFVYTTYKQRDVAFYKMVKFCKKNGIEGVTSPQNDINDYRMDIL
;
A
#
# COMPACT_ATOMS: atom_id res chain seq x y z
N MET A 1 -61.43 19.54 70.64
CA MET A 1 -60.78 18.27 70.27
C MET A 1 -60.57 18.03 68.75
N LYS A 2 -61.19 18.79 67.82
CA LYS A 2 -61.09 18.54 66.37
C LYS A 2 -59.83 19.10 65.62
N LEU A 3 -59.27 20.23 66.09
CA LEU A 3 -58.16 20.93 65.41
C LEU A 3 -56.79 20.22 65.58
N SER A 4 -56.53 19.58 66.71
CA SER A 4 -55.25 18.80 66.93
C SER A 4 -55.17 17.57 66.10
N GLN A 5 -56.29 16.88 65.84
CA GLN A 5 -56.35 15.67 65.02
C GLN A 5 -56.15 15.98 63.52
N ILE A 6 -56.60 17.13 63.05
CA ILE A 6 -56.42 17.56 61.66
C ILE A 6 -54.96 17.89 61.40
N LYS A 7 -54.28 18.66 62.27
CA LYS A 7 -52.84 18.97 62.16
C LYS A 7 -51.93 17.72 62.17
N THR A 8 -52.29 16.75 63.00
CA THR A 8 -51.52 15.47 63.05
C THR A 8 -51.73 14.64 61.80
N LYS A 9 -52.89 14.67 61.15
CA LYS A 9 -53.14 13.99 59.88
C LYS A 9 -52.37 14.63 58.74
N GLU A 10 -52.38 15.93 58.62
CA GLU A 10 -51.60 16.66 57.59
C GLU A 10 -50.10 16.46 57.71
N VAL A 11 -49.55 16.44 58.91
CA VAL A 11 -48.14 16.16 59.15
C VAL A 11 -47.79 14.72 58.73
N ARG A 12 -48.63 13.75 59.08
CA ARG A 12 -48.42 12.32 58.65
C ARG A 12 -48.48 12.20 57.12
N ASP A 13 -49.41 12.87 56.47
CA ASP A 13 -49.56 12.81 55.02
C ASP A 13 -48.37 13.49 54.31
N ARG A 14 -47.84 14.60 54.84
CA ARG A 14 -46.59 15.23 54.32
C ARG A 14 -45.39 14.29 54.48
N VAL A 15 -45.22 13.68 55.64
CA VAL A 15 -44.13 12.73 55.90
C VAL A 15 -44.22 11.51 54.98
N ARG A 16 -45.46 11.00 54.79
CA ARG A 16 -45.73 9.86 53.87
C ARG A 16 -45.41 10.24 52.40
N LYS A 17 -45.83 11.40 51.95
CA LYS A 17 -45.53 11.94 50.61
C LYS A 17 -44.02 12.15 50.42
N SER A 18 -43.32 12.63 51.44
CA SER A 18 -41.88 12.82 51.41
C SER A 18 -41.13 11.49 51.33
N ARG A 19 -41.53 10.49 52.10
CA ARG A 19 -40.94 9.15 52.04
C ARG A 19 -41.20 8.50 50.68
N TYR A 20 -42.38 8.64 50.11
CA TYR A 20 -42.74 8.12 48.80
C TYR A 20 -41.90 8.77 47.69
N LYS A 21 -41.72 10.06 47.75
CA LYS A 21 -40.82 10.77 46.80
C LYS A 21 -39.37 10.29 46.88
N LYS A 22 -38.86 10.07 48.08
CA LYS A 22 -37.51 9.50 48.31
C LYS A 22 -37.39 8.07 47.75
N PHE A 23 -38.47 7.27 47.91
CA PHE A 23 -38.49 5.92 47.41
C PHE A 23 -38.51 5.86 45.88
N ILE A 24 -39.32 6.72 45.23
CA ILE A 24 -39.36 6.87 43.77
C ILE A 24 -37.97 7.33 43.26
N PHE A 25 -37.39 8.33 43.92
CA PHE A 25 -36.08 8.84 43.54
C PHE A 25 -34.99 7.75 43.61
N ALA A 26 -34.96 6.96 44.69
CA ALA A 26 -34.02 5.84 44.86
C ALA A 26 -34.25 4.76 43.78
N PHE A 27 -35.52 4.50 43.44
CA PHE A 27 -35.85 3.52 42.39
C PHE A 27 -35.39 3.99 41.01
N ILE A 28 -35.55 5.27 40.68
CA ILE A 28 -35.09 5.86 39.44
C ILE A 28 -33.57 5.78 39.35
N VAL A 29 -32.85 6.12 40.44
CA VAL A 29 -31.38 6.04 40.48
C VAL A 29 -30.90 4.59 40.27
N LEU A 30 -31.53 3.62 40.96
CA LEU A 30 -31.19 2.20 40.77
C LEU A 30 -31.45 1.73 39.32
N PHE A 31 -32.57 2.17 38.72
CA PHE A 31 -32.90 1.85 37.34
C PHE A 31 -31.91 2.44 36.34
N LEU A 32 -31.48 3.70 36.56
CA LEU A 32 -30.43 4.31 35.74
C LEU A 32 -29.08 3.61 35.87
N ILE A 33 -28.70 3.20 37.08
CA ILE A 33 -27.48 2.41 37.31
C ILE A 33 -27.55 1.09 36.55
N LEU A 34 -28.70 0.42 36.56
CA LEU A 34 -28.90 -0.82 35.83
C LEU A 34 -28.74 -0.62 34.31
N ILE A 35 -29.35 0.42 33.75
CA ILE A 35 -29.22 0.76 32.32
C ILE A 35 -27.76 1.02 31.96
N VAL A 36 -27.06 1.84 32.74
CA VAL A 36 -25.64 2.12 32.50
C VAL A 36 -24.80 0.86 32.56
N SER A 37 -25.06 -0.03 33.53
CA SER A 37 -24.38 -1.33 33.66
C SER A 37 -24.61 -2.22 32.43
N VAL A 38 -25.86 -2.33 31.94
CA VAL A 38 -26.19 -3.12 30.76
C VAL A 38 -25.51 -2.53 29.49
N CYS A 39 -25.56 -1.19 29.32
CA CYS A 39 -24.90 -0.52 28.20
C CYS A 39 -23.37 -0.73 28.23
N PHE A 40 -22.77 -0.63 29.42
CA PHE A 40 -21.34 -0.85 29.60
C PHE A 40 -20.94 -2.31 29.27
N HIS A 41 -21.75 -3.26 29.74
CA HIS A 41 -21.52 -4.68 29.45
C HIS A 41 -21.64 -5.00 27.96
N SER A 42 -22.67 -4.45 27.31
CA SER A 42 -22.88 -4.59 25.85
C SER A 42 -21.72 -3.98 25.06
N TYR A 43 -21.28 -2.76 25.44
CA TYR A 43 -20.13 -2.10 24.80
C TYR A 43 -18.85 -2.94 24.95
N TYR A 44 -18.58 -3.46 26.16
CA TYR A 44 -17.40 -4.29 26.41
C TYR A 44 -17.43 -5.61 25.63
N ALA A 45 -18.61 -6.25 25.56
CA ALA A 45 -18.82 -7.46 24.76
C ALA A 45 -18.56 -7.21 23.26
N GLN A 46 -19.05 -6.08 22.72
CA GLN A 46 -18.79 -5.70 21.32
C GLN A 46 -17.30 -5.45 21.04
N GLN A 47 -16.59 -4.78 21.93
CA GLN A 47 -15.14 -4.55 21.81
C GLN A 47 -14.36 -5.86 21.84
N LYS A 48 -14.72 -6.76 22.75
CA LYS A 48 -14.14 -8.11 22.84
C LYS A 48 -14.41 -8.94 21.58
N ALA A 49 -15.62 -8.88 21.05
CA ALA A 49 -15.99 -9.56 19.80
C ALA A 49 -15.21 -9.00 18.60
N LYS A 50 -15.07 -7.67 18.48
CA LYS A 50 -14.23 -7.04 17.45
C LYS A 50 -12.77 -7.48 17.54
N LYS A 51 -12.19 -7.49 18.75
CA LYS A 51 -10.81 -7.92 18.98
C LYS A 51 -10.59 -9.39 18.59
N ASN A 52 -11.54 -10.25 18.94
CA ASN A 52 -11.49 -11.67 18.60
C ASN A 52 -11.67 -11.91 17.09
N ALA A 53 -12.55 -11.15 16.42
CA ALA A 53 -12.74 -11.23 14.96
C ALA A 53 -11.46 -10.80 14.23
N THR A 54 -10.81 -9.73 14.68
CA THR A 54 -9.53 -9.26 14.11
C THR A 54 -8.43 -10.29 14.32
N ALA A 55 -8.31 -10.88 15.50
CA ALA A 55 -7.34 -11.93 15.80
C ALA A 55 -7.58 -13.20 14.95
N LYS A 56 -8.83 -13.63 14.79
CA LYS A 56 -9.19 -14.75 13.90
C LYS A 56 -8.86 -14.46 12.44
N ALA A 57 -9.14 -13.24 11.97
CA ALA A 57 -8.80 -12.84 10.61
C ALA A 57 -7.28 -12.82 10.37
N GLN A 58 -6.51 -12.32 11.34
CA GLN A 58 -5.05 -12.36 11.28
C GLN A 58 -4.50 -13.78 11.28
N GLN A 59 -5.04 -14.66 12.11
CA GLN A 59 -4.61 -16.06 12.18
C GLN A 59 -4.97 -16.84 10.92
N LYS A 60 -6.14 -16.55 10.31
CA LYS A 60 -6.52 -17.10 9.00
C LYS A 60 -5.56 -16.66 7.92
N MET A 61 -5.25 -15.36 7.83
CA MET A 61 -4.26 -14.83 6.88
C MET A 61 -2.87 -15.44 7.08
N GLU A 62 -2.43 -15.64 8.32
CA GLU A 62 -1.14 -16.26 8.61
C GLU A 62 -1.10 -17.74 8.21
N ASN A 63 -2.20 -18.46 8.39
CA ASN A 63 -2.31 -19.87 7.97
C ASN A 63 -2.38 -20.01 6.45
N GLU A 64 -3.14 -19.15 5.76
CA GLU A 64 -3.16 -19.08 4.29
C GLU A 64 -1.78 -18.71 3.73
N TYR A 65 -1.08 -17.79 4.41
CA TYR A 65 0.30 -17.45 4.11
C TYR A 65 1.27 -18.64 4.25
N LYS A 66 1.19 -19.40 5.36
CA LYS A 66 2.01 -20.60 5.59
C LYS A 66 1.72 -21.69 4.55
N LYS A 67 0.45 -21.84 4.15
CA LYS A 67 0.02 -22.77 3.11
C LYS A 67 0.57 -22.37 1.75
N ALA A 68 0.40 -21.11 1.34
CA ALA A 68 0.93 -20.57 0.09
C ALA A 68 2.46 -20.67 0.02
N LYS A 69 3.15 -20.42 1.15
CA LYS A 69 4.61 -20.60 1.26
C LYS A 69 5.02 -22.08 1.02
N LYS A 70 4.28 -23.02 1.59
CA LYS A 70 4.57 -24.46 1.46
C LYS A 70 4.27 -24.99 0.05
N GLU A 71 3.27 -24.42 -0.62
CA GLU A 71 2.95 -24.71 -2.02
C GLU A 71 3.99 -24.10 -2.97
N ALA A 72 4.42 -22.85 -2.73
CA ALA A 72 5.50 -22.21 -3.49
C ALA A 72 6.87 -22.88 -3.32
N GLU A 73 7.13 -23.52 -2.16
CA GLU A 73 8.34 -24.32 -1.94
C GLU A 73 8.27 -25.68 -2.64
N LYS A 74 7.08 -26.22 -2.91
CA LYS A 74 6.90 -27.48 -3.65
C LYS A 74 6.98 -27.32 -5.17
N GLU A 75 6.52 -26.22 -5.70
CA GLU A 75 6.75 -25.83 -7.08
C GLU A 75 8.12 -25.15 -7.16
N LYS A 76 9.12 -25.84 -7.67
CA LYS A 76 10.27 -25.22 -8.33
C LYS A 76 9.75 -24.50 -9.58
N THR A 77 8.99 -23.44 -9.42
CA THR A 77 8.57 -22.58 -10.51
C THR A 77 9.82 -21.84 -10.97
N SER A 78 10.42 -22.34 -12.05
CA SER A 78 11.40 -21.54 -12.77
C SER A 78 10.71 -20.25 -13.17
N LEU A 79 11.26 -19.11 -12.77
CA LEU A 79 10.79 -17.80 -13.19
C LEU A 79 10.74 -17.78 -14.73
N LYS A 80 9.54 -17.64 -15.29
CA LYS A 80 9.37 -17.55 -16.75
C LYS A 80 9.86 -16.19 -17.23
N PRO A 81 10.23 -16.05 -18.53
CA PRO A 81 10.54 -14.73 -19.08
C PRO A 81 9.40 -13.74 -18.80
N TRP A 82 9.72 -12.54 -18.35
CA TRP A 82 8.73 -11.58 -17.85
C TRP A 82 7.63 -11.25 -18.87
N TYR A 83 7.96 -11.20 -20.15
CA TYR A 83 7.02 -10.90 -21.23
C TYR A 83 6.00 -12.03 -21.52
N THR A 84 6.11 -13.17 -20.85
CA THR A 84 5.14 -14.26 -20.94
C THR A 84 4.01 -14.15 -19.92
N TYR A 85 4.09 -13.20 -18.98
CA TYR A 85 3.02 -12.97 -18.01
C TYR A 85 2.01 -11.97 -18.55
N HIS A 86 0.72 -12.25 -18.31
CA HIS A 86 -0.36 -11.36 -18.70
C HIS A 86 -0.70 -10.40 -17.55
N GLY A 87 -0.45 -9.13 -17.76
CA GLY A 87 -0.81 -8.05 -16.85
C GLY A 87 0.29 -7.67 -15.85
N ILE A 88 0.35 -6.37 -15.62
CA ILE A 88 1.26 -5.71 -14.68
C ILE A 88 0.42 -5.10 -13.57
N ALA A 89 0.76 -5.37 -12.32
CA ALA A 89 0.13 -4.72 -11.16
C ALA A 89 0.73 -3.33 -10.97
N HIS A 90 0.11 -2.31 -11.57
CA HIS A 90 0.52 -0.92 -11.51
C HIS A 90 0.53 -0.38 -10.07
N ALA A 91 1.56 0.38 -9.70
CA ALA A 91 1.78 0.92 -8.35
C ALA A 91 1.65 -0.16 -7.26
N LEU A 92 2.28 -1.32 -7.46
CA LEU A 92 2.20 -2.55 -6.65
C LEU A 92 0.78 -3.15 -6.54
N GLY A 93 -0.15 -2.67 -7.37
CA GLY A 93 -1.53 -3.11 -7.44
C GLY A 93 -2.50 -2.37 -6.53
N GLY A 94 -3.70 -2.11 -7.06
CA GLY A 94 -4.79 -1.51 -6.32
C GLY A 94 -5.37 -2.45 -5.26
N LEU A 95 -5.99 -1.87 -4.23
CA LEU A 95 -6.62 -2.59 -3.14
C LEU A 95 -7.87 -1.86 -2.64
N ASN A 96 -9.01 -2.57 -2.57
CA ASN A 96 -10.28 -2.02 -2.11
C ASN A 96 -10.70 -0.74 -2.85
N GLY A 97 -10.57 -0.72 -4.18
CA GLY A 97 -10.91 0.43 -5.03
C GLY A 97 -9.92 1.61 -4.96
N LYS A 98 -8.83 1.48 -4.21
CA LYS A 98 -7.75 2.48 -4.15
C LYS A 98 -6.66 2.12 -5.14
N GLN A 99 -6.23 3.11 -5.93
CA GLN A 99 -5.16 3.00 -6.93
C GLN A 99 -3.93 3.77 -6.48
N TYR A 100 -2.82 3.64 -7.19
CA TYR A 100 -1.53 4.32 -6.92
C TYR A 100 -0.99 4.14 -5.50
N LEU A 101 -1.30 2.99 -4.87
CA LEU A 101 -0.96 2.79 -3.47
C LEU A 101 0.54 2.62 -3.22
N ASN A 102 1.28 1.99 -4.12
CA ASN A 102 2.67 1.61 -3.87
C ASN A 102 2.85 1.03 -2.46
N SER A 103 1.90 0.18 -2.04
CA SER A 103 1.85 -0.37 -0.68
C SER A 103 2.20 -1.84 -0.66
N ILE A 104 2.84 -2.27 0.42
CA ILE A 104 3.16 -3.70 0.60
C ILE A 104 1.89 -4.55 0.73
N ASP A 105 0.80 -3.97 1.24
CA ASP A 105 -0.50 -4.63 1.32
C ASP A 105 -1.09 -4.86 -0.08
N GLY A 106 -0.94 -3.88 -0.99
CA GLY A 106 -1.31 -4.00 -2.40
C GLY A 106 -0.53 -5.10 -3.10
N PHE A 107 0.80 -5.11 -2.91
CA PHE A 107 1.67 -6.17 -3.43
C PHE A 107 1.19 -7.55 -3.02
N TYR A 108 1.04 -7.82 -1.71
CA TYR A 108 0.65 -9.15 -1.24
C TYR A 108 -0.72 -9.59 -1.75
N SER A 109 -1.70 -8.68 -1.75
CA SER A 109 -3.04 -8.99 -2.25
C SER A 109 -3.04 -9.37 -3.73
N ASN A 110 -2.29 -8.64 -4.56
CA ASN A 110 -2.24 -8.92 -5.99
C ASN A 110 -1.32 -10.10 -6.34
N TYR A 111 -0.27 -10.34 -5.56
CA TYR A 111 0.53 -11.55 -5.68
C TYR A 111 -0.33 -12.82 -5.46
N GLN A 112 -1.19 -12.81 -4.44
CA GLN A 112 -2.14 -13.91 -4.19
C GLN A 112 -3.17 -14.10 -5.32
N LYS A 113 -3.50 -13.04 -6.06
CA LYS A 113 -4.36 -13.11 -7.25
C LYS A 113 -3.65 -13.64 -8.50
N GLY A 114 -2.36 -13.95 -8.41
CA GLY A 114 -1.59 -14.53 -9.50
C GLY A 114 -0.77 -13.53 -10.33
N TYR A 115 -0.76 -12.23 -9.98
CA TYR A 115 0.16 -11.29 -10.63
C TYR A 115 1.61 -11.66 -10.35
N ARG A 116 2.47 -11.54 -11.37
CA ARG A 116 3.90 -11.85 -11.30
C ARG A 116 4.79 -10.73 -11.84
N ILE A 117 4.20 -9.66 -12.33
CA ILE A 117 4.89 -8.41 -12.64
C ILE A 117 4.24 -7.31 -11.82
N PHE A 118 5.03 -6.61 -11.04
CA PHE A 118 4.61 -5.47 -10.23
C PHE A 118 5.39 -4.25 -10.67
N GLU A 119 4.68 -3.18 -10.99
CA GLU A 119 5.31 -1.91 -11.25
C GLU A 119 5.33 -1.09 -9.95
N MET A 120 6.43 -0.39 -9.72
CA MET A 120 6.63 0.47 -8.56
C MET A 120 7.10 1.85 -9.01
N ASP A 121 6.33 2.87 -8.69
CA ASP A 121 6.73 4.26 -8.83
C ASP A 121 7.88 4.58 -7.86
N LEU A 122 9.00 5.08 -8.35
CA LEU A 122 10.18 5.36 -7.53
C LEU A 122 10.29 6.85 -7.21
N GLN A 123 10.46 7.17 -5.92
CA GLN A 123 10.75 8.51 -5.43
C GLN A 123 11.85 8.45 -4.35
N LEU A 124 12.65 9.50 -4.28
CA LEU A 124 13.60 9.68 -3.18
C LEU A 124 12.96 10.47 -2.04
N THR A 125 13.13 10.01 -0.81
CA THR A 125 12.84 10.81 0.38
C THR A 125 13.83 11.95 0.54
N SER A 126 13.57 12.92 1.42
CA SER A 126 14.48 14.04 1.69
C SER A 126 15.85 13.59 2.21
N ASP A 127 15.92 12.42 2.87
CA ASP A 127 17.12 11.75 3.36
C ASP A 127 17.65 10.65 2.41
N ASN A 128 17.24 10.71 1.11
CA ASN A 128 17.76 9.90 0.01
C ASN A 128 17.51 8.38 0.14
N VAL A 129 16.39 7.98 0.72
CA VAL A 129 15.94 6.59 0.69
C VAL A 129 14.95 6.41 -0.47
N LEU A 130 15.08 5.33 -1.23
CA LEU A 130 14.19 5.05 -2.36
C LEU A 130 12.90 4.37 -1.88
N VAL A 131 11.77 4.97 -2.22
CA VAL A 131 10.44 4.55 -1.77
C VAL A 131 9.45 4.48 -2.92
N GLY A 132 8.35 3.76 -2.72
CA GLY A 132 7.25 3.65 -3.66
C GLY A 132 6.23 4.76 -3.45
N ARG A 133 6.19 5.73 -4.39
CA ARG A 133 5.20 6.80 -4.41
C ARG A 133 5.14 7.42 -5.79
N HIS A 134 3.94 7.63 -6.30
CA HIS A 134 3.78 8.21 -7.64
C HIS A 134 4.25 9.67 -7.68
N THR A 135 3.73 10.53 -6.80
CA THR A 135 4.27 11.88 -6.52
C THR A 135 4.11 12.24 -5.04
N TRP A 136 4.90 13.17 -4.54
CA TRP A 136 4.78 13.65 -3.16
C TRP A 136 3.49 14.47 -2.93
N GLY A 137 2.91 15.04 -4.00
CA GLY A 137 1.65 15.77 -3.96
C GLY A 137 0.39 14.91 -4.06
N ASP A 138 0.51 13.59 -4.28
CA ASP A 138 -0.65 12.71 -4.43
C ASP A 138 -1.48 12.64 -3.15
N ASN A 139 -2.80 12.85 -3.29
CA ASN A 139 -3.72 12.72 -2.18
C ASN A 139 -4.07 11.26 -1.92
N LEU A 140 -3.29 10.60 -1.08
CA LEU A 140 -3.54 9.26 -0.58
C LEU A 140 -4.16 9.26 0.82
N SER A 141 -4.88 10.35 1.17
CA SER A 141 -5.47 10.59 2.49
C SER A 141 -4.42 10.44 3.61
N ASP A 142 -3.23 10.95 3.37
CA ASP A 142 -2.10 10.95 4.28
C ASP A 142 -1.54 12.38 4.46
N PRO A 143 -0.82 12.66 5.56
CA PRO A 143 -0.29 14.00 5.82
C PRO A 143 0.86 14.40 4.88
N LEU A 144 1.49 13.46 4.15
CA LEU A 144 2.66 13.71 3.31
C LEU A 144 2.29 14.48 2.03
N SER A 145 1.03 14.40 1.59
CA SER A 145 0.55 15.08 0.38
C SER A 145 0.34 16.60 0.54
N LYS A 146 0.40 17.14 1.76
CA LYS A 146 0.03 18.54 2.02
C LYS A 146 0.96 19.57 1.39
N HIS A 147 2.23 19.26 1.23
CA HIS A 147 3.25 20.21 0.78
C HIS A 147 3.88 19.85 -0.57
N GLY A 148 3.69 18.63 -1.06
CA GLY A 148 4.29 18.18 -2.32
C GLY A 148 5.81 17.95 -2.27
N ASP A 149 6.45 18.21 -1.11
CA ASP A 149 7.88 18.01 -0.90
C ASP A 149 8.21 16.60 -0.39
N PRO A 150 9.41 16.08 -0.69
CA PRO A 150 9.84 14.80 -0.18
C PRO A 150 9.89 14.76 1.35
N ALA A 151 9.11 13.85 1.96
CA ALA A 151 9.20 13.56 3.39
C ALA A 151 10.48 12.81 3.73
N SER A 152 10.89 12.79 5.00
CA SER A 152 11.94 11.88 5.48
C SER A 152 11.46 10.43 5.43
N TYR A 153 12.39 9.48 5.33
CA TYR A 153 12.06 8.05 5.35
C TYR A 153 11.30 7.65 6.62
N ARG A 154 11.66 8.22 7.77
CA ARG A 154 10.98 7.96 9.03
C ARG A 154 9.51 8.40 8.99
N GLU A 155 9.23 9.59 8.48
CA GLU A 155 7.85 10.08 8.32
C GLU A 155 7.08 9.22 7.33
N PHE A 156 7.69 8.91 6.18
CA PHE A 156 7.10 8.03 5.18
C PHE A 156 6.70 6.68 5.76
N LYS A 157 7.59 5.99 6.47
CA LYS A 157 7.33 4.65 7.03
C LYS A 157 6.30 4.65 8.15
N ASN A 158 6.20 5.73 8.92
CA ASN A 158 5.22 5.86 10.00
C ASN A 158 3.85 6.31 9.51
N THR A 159 3.74 6.79 8.27
CA THR A 159 2.49 7.21 7.66
C THR A 159 1.74 6.01 7.12
N LYS A 160 0.40 6.06 7.19
CA LYS A 160 -0.48 5.06 6.58
C LYS A 160 -1.30 5.71 5.47
N LEU A 161 -1.20 5.18 4.27
CA LEU A 161 -2.01 5.59 3.14
C LEU A 161 -3.47 5.23 3.42
N TYR A 162 -4.39 6.18 3.22
CA TYR A 162 -5.80 6.04 3.59
C TYR A 162 -6.01 5.54 5.03
N GLY A 163 -5.13 5.93 5.96
CA GLY A 163 -5.17 5.56 7.38
C GLY A 163 -4.95 4.07 7.68
N ARG A 164 -4.66 3.22 6.68
CA ARG A 164 -4.59 1.76 6.84
C ARG A 164 -3.46 1.03 6.11
N TYR A 165 -3.10 1.43 4.90
CA TYR A 165 -2.13 0.71 4.08
C TYR A 165 -0.70 1.16 4.38
N LYS A 166 0.22 0.20 4.41
CA LYS A 166 1.63 0.43 4.71
C LYS A 166 2.37 0.86 3.44
N PRO A 167 3.00 2.04 3.43
CA PRO A 167 3.86 2.46 2.32
C PRO A 167 5.08 1.54 2.21
N THR A 168 5.63 1.42 1.02
CA THR A 168 6.68 0.46 0.67
C THR A 168 7.96 1.17 0.27
N SER A 169 9.10 0.77 0.80
CA SER A 169 10.43 1.16 0.29
C SER A 169 10.94 0.13 -0.72
N PHE A 170 11.96 0.51 -1.49
CA PHE A 170 12.63 -0.43 -2.38
C PHE A 170 13.27 -1.60 -1.60
N LEU A 171 13.78 -1.34 -0.39
CA LEU A 171 14.29 -2.40 0.48
C LEU A 171 13.19 -3.41 0.89
N ASP A 172 11.97 -2.94 1.14
CA ASP A 172 10.84 -3.85 1.43
C ASP A 172 10.56 -4.77 0.22
N MET A 173 10.69 -4.26 -1.01
CA MET A 173 10.53 -5.08 -2.22
C MET A 173 11.68 -6.06 -2.42
N LEU A 174 12.93 -5.70 -2.10
CA LEU A 174 14.04 -6.66 -2.10
C LEU A 174 13.81 -7.78 -1.07
N ASN A 175 13.27 -7.47 0.10
CA ASN A 175 12.89 -8.47 1.09
C ASN A 175 11.71 -9.36 0.60
N ALA A 176 10.77 -8.78 -0.15
CA ALA A 176 9.72 -9.56 -0.81
C ALA A 176 10.30 -10.48 -1.90
N MET A 177 11.27 -10.03 -2.68
CA MET A 177 11.95 -10.83 -3.71
C MET A 177 12.75 -11.99 -3.12
N GLU A 178 13.32 -11.82 -1.93
CA GLU A 178 13.98 -12.89 -1.19
C GLU A 178 12.99 -13.98 -0.78
N ARG A 179 11.80 -13.59 -0.36
CA ARG A 179 10.75 -14.49 0.10
C ARG A 179 10.02 -15.18 -1.06
N TYR A 180 9.72 -14.42 -2.12
CA TYR A 180 8.99 -14.87 -3.30
C TYR A 180 9.92 -14.88 -4.51
N LYS A 181 10.18 -16.08 -5.05
CA LYS A 181 11.20 -16.28 -6.09
C LYS A 181 10.67 -16.08 -7.51
N ASP A 182 9.35 -15.87 -7.68
CA ASP A 182 8.63 -16.01 -8.94
C ASP A 182 7.94 -14.75 -9.42
N PHE A 183 8.48 -13.56 -9.11
CA PHE A 183 7.97 -12.31 -9.65
C PHE A 183 9.07 -11.34 -10.09
N TYR A 184 8.72 -10.42 -10.96
CA TYR A 184 9.54 -9.30 -11.42
C TYR A 184 9.04 -7.98 -10.83
N LEU A 185 9.94 -7.06 -10.58
CA LEU A 185 9.64 -5.69 -10.21
C LEU A 185 10.00 -4.76 -11.36
N MET A 186 9.01 -4.11 -11.96
CA MET A 186 9.20 -3.04 -12.94
C MET A 186 9.38 -1.72 -12.20
N THR A 187 10.40 -0.95 -12.56
CA THR A 187 10.70 0.34 -11.92
C THR A 187 10.21 1.48 -12.78
N ASP A 188 9.46 2.42 -12.21
CA ASP A 188 9.06 3.66 -12.86
C ASP A 188 9.69 4.86 -12.15
N SER A 189 10.82 5.35 -12.69
CA SER A 189 11.38 6.63 -12.30
C SER A 189 10.57 7.77 -12.90
N LYS A 190 10.05 8.66 -12.08
CA LYS A 190 9.24 9.79 -12.56
C LYS A 190 10.06 10.89 -13.26
N SER A 191 11.36 10.84 -13.13
CA SER A 191 12.31 11.77 -13.74
C SER A 191 12.92 11.24 -15.03
N THR A 192 13.22 12.14 -15.93
CA THR A 192 13.95 11.85 -17.18
C THR A 192 15.28 12.61 -17.29
N ASP A 193 15.54 13.53 -16.36
CA ASP A 193 16.78 14.25 -16.29
C ASP A 193 17.93 13.38 -15.75
N THR A 194 19.09 13.52 -16.35
CA THR A 194 20.26 12.67 -16.07
C THR A 194 20.71 12.69 -14.60
N PRO A 195 20.82 13.83 -13.92
CA PRO A 195 21.25 13.87 -12.52
C PRO A 195 20.32 13.11 -11.59
N THR A 196 19.01 13.30 -11.74
CA THR A 196 18.00 12.61 -10.90
C THR A 196 17.99 11.12 -11.18
N VAL A 197 17.96 10.71 -12.45
CA VAL A 197 18.04 9.30 -12.85
C VAL A 197 19.29 8.63 -12.31
N GLN A 198 20.45 9.30 -12.43
CA GLN A 198 21.70 8.78 -11.91
C GLN A 198 21.65 8.60 -10.38
N LYS A 199 21.09 9.56 -9.66
CA LYS A 199 20.95 9.50 -8.21
C LYS A 199 20.01 8.37 -7.79
N GLU A 200 18.84 8.24 -8.42
CA GLU A 200 17.85 7.20 -8.11
C GLU A 200 18.42 5.80 -8.34
N PHE A 201 18.98 5.54 -9.52
CA PHE A 201 19.51 4.22 -9.84
C PHE A 201 20.80 3.88 -9.10
N SER A 202 21.64 4.86 -8.79
CA SER A 202 22.79 4.65 -7.90
C SER A 202 22.34 4.28 -6.49
N THR A 203 21.30 4.96 -5.96
CA THR A 203 20.71 4.65 -4.66
C THR A 203 20.07 3.26 -4.65
N LEU A 204 19.37 2.88 -5.74
CA LEU A 204 18.78 1.56 -5.93
C LEU A 204 19.84 0.46 -5.82
N VAL A 205 20.92 0.57 -6.60
CA VAL A 205 22.00 -0.42 -6.62
C VAL A 205 22.73 -0.45 -5.27
N GLN A 206 23.00 0.69 -4.66
CA GLN A 206 23.64 0.77 -3.34
C GLN A 206 22.75 0.13 -2.25
N THR A 207 21.44 0.34 -2.32
CA THR A 207 20.48 -0.30 -1.37
C THR A 207 20.56 -1.82 -1.48
N ALA A 208 20.57 -2.36 -2.70
CA ALA A 208 20.69 -3.79 -2.91
C ALA A 208 22.05 -4.34 -2.43
N LYS A 209 23.15 -3.64 -2.71
CA LYS A 209 24.49 -4.01 -2.24
C LYS A 209 24.60 -4.01 -0.72
N LYS A 210 24.15 -2.94 -0.06
CA LYS A 210 24.18 -2.84 1.42
C LYS A 210 23.33 -3.90 2.10
N ALA A 211 22.25 -4.34 1.46
CA ALA A 211 21.37 -5.39 1.97
C ALA A 211 21.88 -6.82 1.65
N GLY A 212 22.96 -6.99 0.89
CA GLY A 212 23.42 -8.31 0.41
C GLY A 212 22.44 -8.97 -0.56
N LYS A 213 21.72 -8.16 -1.37
CA LYS A 213 20.58 -8.59 -2.22
C LYS A 213 20.76 -8.23 -3.69
N THR A 214 22.01 -8.14 -4.14
CA THR A 214 22.35 -7.70 -5.51
C THR A 214 21.82 -8.65 -6.58
N GLU A 215 21.70 -9.94 -6.29
CA GLU A 215 21.15 -10.94 -7.20
C GLU A 215 19.70 -10.68 -7.60
N TYR A 216 18.94 -9.96 -6.78
CA TYR A 216 17.54 -9.63 -7.10
C TYR A 216 17.42 -8.52 -8.14
N LEU A 217 18.49 -7.76 -8.40
CA LEU A 217 18.53 -6.79 -9.49
C LEU A 217 18.34 -7.45 -10.87
N ASP A 218 18.65 -8.73 -10.99
CA ASP A 218 18.39 -9.55 -12.20
C ASP A 218 16.91 -9.73 -12.52
N ARG A 219 16.04 -9.49 -11.55
CA ARG A 219 14.57 -9.55 -11.70
C ARG A 219 13.92 -8.18 -11.78
N LEU A 220 14.70 -7.11 -11.94
CA LEU A 220 14.16 -5.79 -12.23
C LEU A 220 13.92 -5.64 -13.73
N ILE A 221 12.78 -5.09 -14.10
CA ILE A 221 12.46 -4.60 -15.44
C ILE A 221 12.57 -3.08 -15.37
N VAL A 222 13.61 -2.55 -15.98
CA VAL A 222 13.90 -1.11 -15.90
C VAL A 222 13.10 -0.37 -16.96
N GLN A 223 12.18 0.48 -16.53
CA GLN A 223 11.41 1.34 -17.41
C GLN A 223 12.23 2.59 -17.77
N ILE A 224 12.34 2.87 -19.07
CA ILE A 224 13.00 4.05 -19.59
C ILE A 224 12.07 4.86 -20.49
N TYR A 225 12.30 6.16 -20.56
CA TYR A 225 11.51 7.09 -21.38
C TYR A 225 12.29 7.69 -22.56
N ASN A 226 13.59 7.53 -22.59
CA ASN A 226 14.46 7.99 -23.65
C ASN A 226 15.80 7.24 -23.69
N GLU A 227 16.52 7.41 -24.79
CA GLU A 227 17.79 6.75 -25.02
C GLU A 227 18.87 7.16 -23.98
N ASN A 228 18.85 8.43 -23.56
CA ASN A 228 19.81 8.93 -22.57
C ASN A 228 19.65 8.27 -21.20
N MET A 229 18.40 8.01 -20.76
CA MET A 229 18.14 7.21 -19.56
C MET A 229 18.76 5.82 -19.67
N TYR A 230 18.59 5.14 -20.82
CA TYR A 230 19.15 3.82 -21.03
C TYR A 230 20.67 3.83 -20.81
N TYR A 231 21.38 4.74 -21.49
CA TYR A 231 22.83 4.81 -21.38
C TYR A 231 23.31 5.23 -19.97
N THR A 232 22.58 6.11 -19.31
CA THR A 232 22.88 6.53 -17.94
C THR A 232 22.76 5.37 -16.96
N ILE A 233 21.65 4.63 -17.03
CA ILE A 233 21.36 3.51 -16.14
C ILE A 233 22.30 2.33 -16.40
N LYS A 234 22.59 2.05 -17.68
CA LYS A 234 23.51 0.99 -18.11
C LYS A 234 24.94 1.18 -17.57
N LYS A 235 25.38 2.42 -17.41
CA LYS A 235 26.70 2.76 -16.80
C LYS A 235 26.73 2.49 -15.29
N ILE A 236 25.57 2.52 -14.61
CA ILE A 236 25.49 2.32 -13.17
C ILE A 236 25.50 0.81 -12.83
N TYR A 237 24.69 0.04 -13.57
CA TYR A 237 24.57 -1.41 -13.37
C TYR A 237 24.06 -2.09 -14.66
N PRO A 238 24.57 -3.30 -15.01
CA PRO A 238 24.16 -4.02 -16.22
C PRO A 238 22.83 -4.75 -16.03
N PHE A 239 21.75 -4.02 -15.76
CA PHE A 239 20.41 -4.62 -15.66
C PHE A 239 20.09 -5.48 -16.88
N LYS A 240 19.40 -6.59 -16.66
CA LYS A 240 19.08 -7.58 -17.70
C LYS A 240 17.89 -7.15 -18.55
N HIS A 241 16.87 -6.57 -17.94
CA HIS A 241 15.59 -6.30 -18.59
C HIS A 241 15.30 -4.82 -18.67
N PHE A 242 14.90 -4.37 -19.85
CA PHE A 242 14.50 -2.98 -20.11
C PHE A 242 13.17 -2.96 -20.88
N VAL A 243 12.36 -1.95 -20.57
CA VAL A 243 11.16 -1.62 -21.31
C VAL A 243 11.16 -0.14 -21.66
N TYR A 244 10.84 0.19 -22.92
CA TYR A 244 10.76 1.58 -23.37
C TYR A 244 9.32 2.08 -23.28
N THR A 245 9.09 3.19 -22.59
CA THR A 245 7.77 3.81 -22.40
C THR A 245 7.62 5.08 -23.21
N THR A 246 6.56 5.15 -24.01
CA THR A 246 6.42 6.19 -25.05
C THR A 246 5.73 7.46 -24.59
N TYR A 247 4.96 7.45 -23.51
CA TYR A 247 4.04 8.55 -23.17
C TYR A 247 4.72 9.89 -22.79
N LYS A 248 6.00 9.89 -22.39
CA LYS A 248 6.76 11.11 -22.11
C LYS A 248 7.48 11.69 -23.33
N GLN A 249 7.55 10.96 -24.44
CA GLN A 249 8.23 11.39 -25.65
C GLN A 249 7.39 11.06 -26.89
N ARG A 250 6.30 11.78 -27.07
CA ARG A 250 5.37 11.60 -28.21
C ARG A 250 5.98 12.01 -29.56
N ASP A 251 6.99 12.88 -29.54
CA ASP A 251 7.59 13.47 -30.75
C ASP A 251 8.73 12.64 -31.36
N VAL A 252 9.18 11.58 -30.68
CA VAL A 252 10.17 10.67 -31.26
C VAL A 252 9.50 9.83 -32.32
N ALA A 253 10.03 9.83 -33.55
CA ALA A 253 9.55 8.95 -34.59
C ALA A 253 9.55 7.52 -34.10
N PHE A 254 8.39 6.88 -34.01
CA PHE A 254 8.20 5.54 -33.44
C PHE A 254 9.18 4.52 -34.03
N TYR A 255 9.43 4.61 -35.34
CA TYR A 255 10.42 3.79 -36.04
C TYR A 255 11.84 3.95 -35.46
N LYS A 256 12.30 5.15 -35.12
CA LYS A 256 13.63 5.36 -34.52
C LYS A 256 13.73 4.70 -33.15
N MET A 257 12.69 4.84 -32.33
CA MET A 257 12.59 4.20 -31.03
C MET A 257 12.64 2.68 -31.15
N VAL A 258 11.87 2.08 -32.06
CA VAL A 258 11.89 0.62 -32.26
C VAL A 258 13.26 0.14 -32.75
N LYS A 259 13.89 0.87 -33.68
CA LYS A 259 15.26 0.57 -34.12
C LYS A 259 16.26 0.63 -32.96
N PHE A 260 16.12 1.62 -32.08
CA PHE A 260 16.93 1.73 -30.86
C PHE A 260 16.70 0.51 -29.95
N CYS A 261 15.43 0.15 -29.68
CA CYS A 261 15.10 -1.00 -28.86
C CYS A 261 15.68 -2.31 -29.40
N LYS A 262 15.49 -2.58 -30.70
CA LYS A 262 16.05 -3.77 -31.36
C LYS A 262 17.59 -3.81 -31.29
N LYS A 263 18.26 -2.67 -31.52
CA LYS A 263 19.73 -2.55 -31.43
C LYS A 263 20.27 -2.86 -30.03
N ASN A 264 19.54 -2.48 -28.99
CA ASN A 264 20.00 -2.55 -27.60
C ASN A 264 19.40 -3.72 -26.81
N GLY A 265 18.64 -4.61 -27.45
CA GLY A 265 18.01 -5.77 -26.81
C GLY A 265 16.96 -5.38 -25.76
N ILE A 266 16.26 -4.25 -25.99
CA ILE A 266 15.13 -3.83 -25.13
C ILE A 266 13.93 -4.70 -25.49
N GLU A 267 13.40 -5.41 -24.51
CA GLU A 267 12.50 -6.55 -24.69
C GLU A 267 11.04 -6.15 -24.88
N GLY A 268 10.67 -4.91 -24.57
CA GLY A 268 9.28 -4.47 -24.66
C GLY A 268 9.13 -2.97 -24.82
N VAL A 269 7.96 -2.58 -25.33
CA VAL A 269 7.53 -1.19 -25.43
C VAL A 269 6.19 -1.05 -24.73
N THR A 270 6.04 -0.03 -23.89
CA THR A 270 4.76 0.34 -23.30
C THR A 270 4.26 1.65 -23.93
N SER A 271 3.00 1.67 -24.31
CA SER A 271 2.36 2.82 -24.96
C SER A 271 0.95 3.01 -24.44
N PRO A 272 0.41 4.23 -24.37
CA PRO A 272 -1.00 4.44 -24.12
C PRO A 272 -1.85 3.68 -25.17
N GLN A 273 -2.94 3.10 -24.75
CA GLN A 273 -3.81 2.29 -25.63
C GLN A 273 -4.24 3.06 -26.90
N ASN A 274 -4.54 4.35 -26.77
CA ASN A 274 -4.97 5.19 -27.87
C ASN A 274 -3.83 5.52 -28.87
N ASP A 275 -2.58 5.27 -28.50
CA ASP A 275 -1.42 5.50 -29.37
C ASP A 275 -1.04 4.25 -30.18
N ILE A 276 -1.68 3.11 -29.90
CA ILE A 276 -1.46 1.85 -30.60
C ILE A 276 -2.40 1.79 -31.80
N ASN A 277 -1.82 1.71 -32.99
CA ASN A 277 -2.53 1.51 -34.24
C ASN A 277 -1.82 0.46 -35.10
N ASP A 278 -2.46 0.04 -36.20
CA ASP A 278 -1.94 -1.02 -37.07
C ASP A 278 -0.52 -0.73 -37.56
N TYR A 279 -0.25 0.50 -37.98
CA TYR A 279 1.08 0.92 -38.43
C TYR A 279 2.16 0.73 -37.34
N ARG A 280 1.84 1.04 -36.09
CA ARG A 280 2.80 0.85 -34.99
C ARG A 280 2.99 -0.63 -34.62
N MET A 281 1.93 -1.43 -34.74
CA MET A 281 2.02 -2.87 -34.52
C MET A 281 2.87 -3.57 -35.59
N ASP A 282 2.79 -3.12 -36.83
CA ASP A 282 3.59 -3.69 -37.94
C ASP A 282 5.10 -3.42 -37.81
N ILE A 283 5.49 -2.40 -37.05
CA ILE A 283 6.90 -2.03 -36.84
C ILE A 283 7.51 -2.75 -35.65
N LEU A 284 6.72 -3.15 -34.65
CA LEU A 284 7.20 -3.85 -33.44
C LEU A 284 7.61 -5.29 -33.79
#